data_4cd78c0344e61ea11c37e637512a87ac
#
_entry.id   4cd78c0344e61ea11c37e637512a87ac
#
_cell.length_a   1.000
_cell.length_b   1.000
_cell.length_c   1.000
_cell.angle_alpha   90.00
_cell.angle_beta   90.00
_cell.angle_gamma   90.00
#
_symmetry.space_group_name_H-M   'P 1'
#
loop_
_entity.id
_entity.type
_entity.pdbx_description
1 polymer ?
#
loop_
_entity_poly.entity_id
_entity_poly.type
_entity_poly.pdbx_seq_one_letter_code
_entity_poly.pdbx_strand_id
1 'polypeptide(L)'
;MENIGELRPTYTARQLAEPLTISHACPVLYRFMEDEYIDLFLESGRIQISTIPHCRRIEDGRRRDQMESVYGYDLEWNDCVTPVNVLVGENAFVLCCSLTQCAIHDKAHANCLELHDWHKMVVEVGEQLRIMGYPIGEIFAGPCNYAQKRRSINMRPNNYGEVRIEEVLGTMGQEALYTTKDFWYAEEHEYRIMWFSNEKVPKDPIIVTVKDPSRYGCKVPAIERTYEQASE
;
A
#
# COMPACT_ATOMS: atom_id res chain seq x y z
N MET A 1 -5.29 -23.77 13.42
CA MET A 1 -4.41 -22.81 12.75
C MET A 1 -4.59 -23.01 11.27
N GLU A 2 -5.52 -22.29 10.70
CA GLU A 2 -5.78 -22.32 9.27
C GLU A 2 -4.73 -21.45 8.57
N ASN A 3 -4.17 -22.02 7.51
CA ASN A 3 -3.10 -21.47 6.72
C ASN A 3 -3.62 -20.26 5.90
N ILE A 4 -3.46 -19.04 6.40
CA ILE A 4 -3.84 -17.79 5.71
C ILE A 4 -2.74 -17.41 4.69
N GLY A 5 -2.24 -18.38 3.96
CA GLY A 5 -1.06 -18.24 3.11
C GLY A 5 -1.31 -18.33 1.61
N GLU A 6 -2.52 -18.05 1.12
CA GLU A 6 -2.69 -17.85 -0.33
C GLU A 6 -2.28 -16.42 -0.69
N LEU A 7 -1.15 -16.31 -1.35
CA LEU A 7 -0.69 -15.10 -2.02
C LEU A 7 -1.80 -14.63 -2.97
N ARG A 8 -2.49 -13.54 -2.61
CA ARG A 8 -3.49 -12.93 -3.48
C ARG A 8 -2.77 -12.32 -4.68
N PRO A 9 -3.33 -12.42 -5.88
CA PRO A 9 -2.65 -11.98 -7.08
C PRO A 9 -2.38 -10.47 -7.05
N THR A 10 -1.16 -10.09 -7.42
CA THR A 10 -0.75 -8.74 -7.73
C THR A 10 -0.93 -8.48 -9.22
N TYR A 11 -1.40 -7.29 -9.58
CA TYR A 11 -1.72 -6.94 -10.97
C TYR A 11 -0.81 -5.81 -11.45
N THR A 12 -0.20 -6.00 -12.61
CA THR A 12 0.54 -4.92 -13.29
C THR A 12 -0.44 -4.00 -14.04
N ALA A 13 0.01 -2.80 -14.42
CA ALA A 13 -0.79 -1.87 -15.22
C ALA A 13 -1.33 -2.50 -16.50
N ARG A 14 -0.55 -3.37 -17.15
CA ARG A 14 -0.96 -4.09 -18.34
C ARG A 14 -2.11 -5.07 -18.05
N GLN A 15 -2.03 -5.82 -16.96
CA GLN A 15 -3.07 -6.75 -16.53
C GLN A 15 -4.37 -6.02 -16.15
N LEU A 16 -4.28 -4.78 -15.63
CA LEU A 16 -5.44 -3.95 -15.28
C LEU A 16 -6.05 -3.25 -16.52
N ALA A 17 -5.26 -3.02 -17.59
CA ALA A 17 -5.71 -2.37 -18.82
C ALA A 17 -6.34 -3.34 -19.84
N GLU A 18 -5.97 -4.62 -19.80
CA GLU A 18 -6.59 -5.64 -20.66
C GLU A 18 -7.99 -5.99 -20.14
N PRO A 19 -8.98 -6.22 -21.03
CA PRO A 19 -10.29 -6.70 -20.59
C PRO A 19 -10.09 -8.06 -19.92
N LEU A 20 -10.21 -8.03 -18.57
CA LEU A 20 -9.94 -9.16 -17.72
C LEU A 20 -11.00 -10.24 -17.95
N THR A 21 -10.65 -11.28 -18.66
CA THR A 21 -11.28 -12.60 -18.52
C THR A 21 -10.77 -13.23 -17.22
N ILE A 22 -11.10 -12.61 -16.06
CA ILE A 22 -10.59 -13.07 -14.79
C ILE A 22 -11.58 -14.00 -14.14
N SER A 23 -11.10 -15.20 -13.86
CA SER A 23 -11.73 -16.16 -12.94
C SER A 23 -11.49 -15.79 -11.45
N HIS A 24 -10.87 -14.66 -11.16
CA HIS A 24 -10.58 -14.21 -9.80
C HIS A 24 -11.38 -12.94 -9.51
N ALA A 25 -12.27 -13.02 -8.52
CA ALA A 25 -12.99 -11.86 -8.04
C ALA A 25 -11.99 -10.85 -7.43
N CYS A 26 -12.01 -9.60 -7.90
CA CYS A 26 -11.32 -8.51 -7.21
C CYS A 26 -11.96 -8.34 -5.83
N PRO A 27 -11.20 -8.22 -4.74
CA PRO A 27 -11.77 -8.03 -3.43
C PRO A 27 -12.51 -6.69 -3.38
N VAL A 28 -13.58 -6.62 -2.62
CA VAL A 28 -14.17 -5.35 -2.21
C VAL A 28 -13.15 -4.68 -1.27
N LEU A 29 -12.91 -3.39 -1.46
CA LEU A 29 -12.00 -2.62 -0.64
C LEU A 29 -12.78 -1.57 0.15
N TYR A 30 -12.31 -1.25 1.34
CA TYR A 30 -12.91 -0.25 2.21
C TYR A 30 -11.90 0.85 2.49
N ARG A 31 -12.31 2.12 2.33
CA ARG A 31 -11.48 3.26 2.67
C ARG A 31 -12.13 4.07 3.77
N PHE A 32 -11.46 4.11 4.92
CA PHE A 32 -11.90 4.90 6.07
C PHE A 32 -11.42 6.34 5.91
N MET A 33 -12.37 7.27 5.94
CA MET A 33 -12.15 8.71 5.85
C MET A 33 -13.35 9.44 6.46
N GLU A 34 -13.20 10.74 6.74
CA GLU A 34 -14.32 11.55 7.22
C GLU A 34 -15.45 11.57 6.18
N ASP A 35 -16.69 11.60 6.65
CA ASP A 35 -17.90 11.54 5.82
C ASP A 35 -17.92 12.60 4.71
N GLU A 36 -17.42 13.80 5.00
CA GLU A 36 -17.33 14.90 4.03
C GLU A 36 -16.47 14.55 2.81
N TYR A 37 -15.42 13.76 2.99
CA TYR A 37 -14.56 13.33 1.88
C TYR A 37 -15.15 12.17 1.11
N ILE A 38 -15.94 11.31 1.76
CA ILE A 38 -16.73 10.27 1.07
C ILE A 38 -17.77 10.93 0.18
N ASP A 39 -18.52 11.88 0.74
CA ASP A 39 -19.57 12.63 0.02
C ASP A 39 -18.95 13.42 -1.14
N LEU A 40 -17.83 14.11 -0.91
CA LEU A 40 -17.08 14.82 -1.94
C LEU A 40 -16.63 13.91 -3.09
N PHE A 41 -16.17 12.70 -2.77
CA PHE A 41 -15.83 11.70 -3.80
C PHE A 41 -17.08 11.30 -4.59
N LEU A 42 -18.16 10.91 -3.93
CA LEU A 42 -19.37 10.43 -4.59
C LEU A 42 -20.07 11.50 -5.44
N GLU A 43 -20.01 12.77 -5.03
CA GLU A 43 -20.61 13.89 -5.75
C GLU A 43 -19.76 14.42 -6.90
N SER A 44 -18.46 14.48 -6.73
CA SER A 44 -17.55 15.17 -7.67
C SER A 44 -16.44 14.31 -8.24
N GLY A 45 -16.29 13.07 -7.79
CA GLY A 45 -15.19 12.17 -8.17
C GLY A 45 -13.83 12.55 -7.58
N ARG A 46 -13.75 13.56 -6.71
CA ARG A 46 -12.49 14.03 -6.15
C ARG A 46 -11.98 13.07 -5.07
N ILE A 47 -10.79 12.55 -5.27
CA ILE A 47 -10.13 11.66 -4.32
C ILE A 47 -8.70 12.09 -4.07
N GLN A 48 -8.31 12.07 -2.80
CA GLN A 48 -6.94 12.34 -2.40
C GLN A 48 -6.09 11.08 -2.57
N ILE A 49 -5.01 11.21 -3.34
CA ILE A 49 -3.97 10.21 -3.49
C ILE A 49 -2.75 10.67 -2.69
N SER A 50 -2.32 9.84 -1.76
CA SER A 50 -1.14 10.08 -0.94
C SER A 50 0.14 9.76 -1.72
N THR A 51 1.27 10.09 -1.12
CA THR A 51 2.59 9.67 -1.61
C THR A 51 3.32 8.96 -0.47
N ILE A 52 4.22 8.05 -0.79
CA ILE A 52 5.03 7.39 0.23
C ILE A 52 5.84 8.41 1.05
N PRO A 53 6.45 9.47 0.44
CA PRO A 53 7.06 10.55 1.22
C PRO A 53 6.11 11.26 2.19
N HIS A 54 4.83 11.40 1.85
CA HIS A 54 3.82 11.97 2.75
C HIS A 54 3.52 11.02 3.92
N CYS A 55 3.29 9.74 3.63
CA CYS A 55 2.95 8.73 4.65
C CYS A 55 4.00 8.66 5.77
N ARG A 56 5.30 8.84 5.43
CA ARG A 56 6.38 8.89 6.43
C ARG A 56 6.33 10.12 7.33
N ARG A 57 5.70 11.22 6.90
CA ARG A 57 5.68 12.51 7.61
C ARG A 57 4.42 12.75 8.43
N ILE A 58 3.43 11.84 8.33
CA ILE A 58 2.19 11.97 9.11
C ILE A 58 2.56 12.03 10.60
N GLU A 59 2.16 13.11 11.26
CA GLU A 59 2.52 13.38 12.67
C GLU A 59 1.64 12.64 13.68
N ASP A 60 0.50 12.13 13.24
CA ASP A 60 -0.40 11.37 14.11
C ASP A 60 0.28 10.07 14.57
N GLY A 61 0.66 10.02 15.83
CA GLY A 61 1.44 8.94 16.43
C GLY A 61 0.81 7.55 16.33
N ARG A 62 -0.51 7.46 16.09
CA ARG A 62 -1.24 6.20 15.91
C ARG A 62 -1.28 5.74 14.46
N ARG A 63 -1.18 6.68 13.50
CA ARG A 63 -1.17 6.39 12.05
C ARG A 63 0.23 6.41 11.45
N ARG A 64 1.21 6.79 12.26
CA ARG A 64 2.58 7.02 11.82
C ARG A 64 3.36 5.70 11.80
N ASP A 65 3.51 5.11 10.64
CA ASP A 65 4.60 4.18 10.41
C ASP A 65 5.86 4.97 10.00
N GLN A 66 6.68 5.36 10.99
CA GLN A 66 7.95 6.06 10.73
C GLN A 66 8.88 5.24 9.83
N MET A 67 8.67 3.94 9.79
CA MET A 67 9.40 2.99 8.96
C MET A 67 8.66 2.68 7.66
N GLU A 68 7.69 3.54 7.27
CA GLU A 68 6.98 3.39 6.00
C GLU A 68 7.96 3.30 4.83
N SER A 69 7.97 2.15 4.16
CA SER A 69 8.91 1.86 3.06
C SER A 69 10.39 2.05 3.42
N VAL A 70 10.74 1.87 4.71
CA VAL A 70 12.13 1.78 5.21
C VAL A 70 12.38 0.36 5.68
N TYR A 71 13.46 -0.23 5.20
CA TYR A 71 13.86 -1.59 5.55
C TYR A 71 15.23 -1.59 6.19
N GLY A 72 15.33 -2.19 7.36
CA GLY A 72 16.60 -2.38 8.05
C GLY A 72 17.20 -3.74 7.70
N TYR A 73 18.49 -3.75 7.40
CA TYR A 73 19.29 -4.96 7.25
C TYR A 73 20.48 -4.90 8.16
N ASP A 74 20.74 -6.00 8.84
CA ASP A 74 21.98 -6.27 9.52
C ASP A 74 22.81 -7.18 8.59
N LEU A 75 23.76 -6.58 7.90
CA LEU A 75 24.65 -7.30 7.01
C LEU A 75 25.76 -7.94 7.84
N GLU A 76 25.75 -9.26 7.94
CA GLU A 76 26.70 -10.03 8.72
C GLU A 76 27.82 -10.54 7.83
N TRP A 77 29.06 -10.18 8.17
CA TRP A 77 30.28 -10.57 7.47
C TRP A 77 31.44 -10.70 8.43
N ASN A 78 32.12 -11.86 8.46
CA ASN A 78 33.34 -12.09 9.25
C ASN A 78 33.21 -11.52 10.68
N ASP A 79 32.20 -11.93 11.42
CA ASP A 79 31.89 -11.51 12.78
C ASP A 79 31.60 -9.99 12.95
N CYS A 80 31.52 -9.25 11.85
CA CYS A 80 31.06 -7.87 11.82
C CYS A 80 29.60 -7.78 11.40
N VAL A 81 28.84 -6.89 12.05
CA VAL A 81 27.46 -6.56 11.69
C VAL A 81 27.41 -5.10 11.24
N THR A 82 26.98 -4.88 10.02
CA THR A 82 26.79 -3.52 9.48
C THR A 82 25.31 -3.24 9.30
N PRO A 83 24.71 -2.32 10.06
CA PRO A 83 23.32 -1.92 9.87
C PRO A 83 23.17 -1.07 8.63
N VAL A 84 22.24 -1.44 7.75
CA VAL A 84 21.89 -0.69 6.53
C VAL A 84 20.39 -0.44 6.53
N ASN A 85 19.98 0.79 6.20
CA ASN A 85 18.59 1.12 5.97
C ASN A 85 18.39 1.43 4.48
N VAL A 86 17.42 0.75 3.88
CA VAL A 86 17.02 0.97 2.49
C VAL A 86 15.70 1.73 2.48
N LEU A 87 15.69 2.86 1.81
CA LEU A 87 14.53 3.71 1.64
C LEU A 87 14.00 3.55 0.22
N VAL A 88 12.71 3.22 0.10
CA VAL A 88 12.05 3.05 -1.21
C VAL A 88 10.80 3.92 -1.32
N GLY A 89 10.25 4.05 -2.52
CA GLY A 89 8.96 4.71 -2.77
C GLY A 89 9.00 6.22 -2.90
N GLU A 90 10.18 6.83 -3.08
CA GLU A 90 10.31 8.28 -3.38
C GLU A 90 9.60 8.69 -4.68
N ASN A 91 9.23 7.71 -5.50
CA ASN A 91 8.57 7.87 -6.79
C ASN A 91 7.15 7.26 -6.81
N ALA A 92 6.55 6.98 -5.64
CA ALA A 92 5.28 6.27 -5.57
C ALA A 92 4.15 7.11 -4.98
N PHE A 93 3.04 7.16 -5.71
CA PHE A 93 1.72 7.53 -5.19
C PHE A 93 1.07 6.29 -4.59
N VAL A 94 0.25 6.48 -3.56
CA VAL A 94 -0.41 5.39 -2.86
C VAL A 94 -1.83 5.72 -2.44
N LEU A 95 -2.72 4.76 -2.59
CA LEU A 95 -4.07 4.74 -2.03
C LEU A 95 -4.15 3.54 -1.10
N CYS A 96 -4.24 3.80 0.21
CA CYS A 96 -4.41 2.77 1.22
C CYS A 96 -5.89 2.50 1.44
N CYS A 97 -6.26 1.22 1.38
CA CYS A 97 -7.59 0.71 1.66
C CYS A 97 -7.48 -0.44 2.67
N SER A 98 -8.60 -0.92 3.18
CA SER A 98 -8.67 -2.13 4.00
C SER A 98 -9.41 -3.23 3.24
N LEU A 99 -9.07 -4.47 3.54
CA LEU A 99 -9.82 -5.66 3.10
C LEU A 99 -11.04 -5.94 3.98
N THR A 100 -11.20 -5.21 5.07
CA THR A 100 -12.31 -5.37 6.02
C THR A 100 -13.06 -4.06 6.21
N GLN A 101 -14.37 -4.16 6.44
CA GLN A 101 -15.24 -3.04 6.77
C GLN A 101 -15.11 -2.59 8.24
N CYS A 102 -14.23 -3.24 9.02
CA CYS A 102 -14.03 -2.94 10.42
C CYS A 102 -13.08 -1.76 10.60
N ALA A 103 -13.52 -0.71 11.27
CA ALA A 103 -12.68 0.39 11.73
C ALA A 103 -11.78 -0.08 12.88
N ILE A 104 -10.46 0.15 12.78
CA ILE A 104 -9.48 -0.46 13.69
C ILE A 104 -8.99 0.51 14.76
N HIS A 105 -9.22 1.79 14.66
CA HIS A 105 -8.68 2.78 15.60
C HIS A 105 -9.77 3.63 16.23
N ASP A 106 -9.48 4.16 17.44
CA ASP A 106 -10.34 4.97 18.32
C ASP A 106 -11.06 6.18 17.68
N LYS A 107 -10.81 6.48 16.42
CA LYS A 107 -11.68 7.31 15.61
C LYS A 107 -12.58 6.38 14.83
N ALA A 108 -13.65 5.96 15.47
CA ALA A 108 -14.74 5.27 14.79
C ALA A 108 -15.27 6.21 13.69
N HIS A 109 -14.83 5.98 12.46
CA HIS A 109 -15.51 6.56 11.32
C HIS A 109 -16.90 5.91 11.28
N ALA A 110 -17.96 6.71 11.31
CA ALA A 110 -19.32 6.20 11.27
C ALA A 110 -19.58 5.46 9.94
N ASN A 111 -18.88 5.86 8.89
CA ASN A 111 -18.99 5.30 7.55
C ASN A 111 -17.60 5.06 6.94
N CYS A 112 -17.59 4.28 5.85
CA CYS A 112 -16.44 4.13 4.98
C CYS A 112 -16.89 4.12 3.51
N LEU A 113 -15.96 4.37 2.61
CA LEU A 113 -16.17 4.22 1.18
C LEU A 113 -15.88 2.76 0.81
N GLU A 114 -16.92 2.03 0.38
CA GLU A 114 -16.78 0.72 -0.23
C GLU A 114 -16.43 0.87 -1.70
N LEU A 115 -15.35 0.23 -2.16
CA LEU A 115 -14.87 0.25 -3.52
C LEU A 115 -15.02 -1.14 -4.16
N HIS A 116 -15.81 -1.25 -5.23
CA HIS A 116 -16.07 -2.52 -5.91
C HIS A 116 -15.47 -2.60 -7.32
N ASP A 117 -15.61 -1.59 -8.17
CA ASP A 117 -14.97 -1.56 -9.50
C ASP A 117 -13.63 -0.80 -9.49
N TRP A 118 -12.92 -0.85 -8.36
CA TRP A 118 -11.72 -0.07 -8.10
C TRP A 118 -10.61 -0.28 -9.16
N HIS A 119 -10.52 -1.44 -9.79
CA HIS A 119 -9.53 -1.71 -10.83
C HIS A 119 -9.66 -0.77 -12.04
N LYS A 120 -10.90 -0.38 -12.41
CA LYS A 120 -11.15 0.61 -13.46
C LYS A 120 -10.80 2.02 -13.00
N MET A 121 -11.15 2.35 -11.75
CA MET A 121 -10.78 3.61 -11.12
C MET A 121 -9.25 3.78 -11.09
N VAL A 122 -8.51 2.72 -10.79
CA VAL A 122 -7.04 2.74 -10.72
C VAL A 122 -6.41 3.12 -12.06
N VAL A 123 -6.93 2.60 -13.16
CA VAL A 123 -6.48 2.98 -14.51
C VAL A 123 -6.80 4.44 -14.78
N GLU A 124 -8.02 4.90 -14.47
CA GLU A 124 -8.41 6.30 -14.67
C GLU A 124 -7.56 7.25 -13.83
N VAL A 125 -7.30 6.92 -12.57
CA VAL A 125 -6.38 7.69 -11.71
C VAL A 125 -4.98 7.76 -12.33
N GLY A 126 -4.46 6.64 -12.83
CA GLY A 126 -3.15 6.61 -13.51
C GLY A 126 -3.10 7.54 -14.72
N GLU A 127 -4.16 7.59 -15.53
CA GLU A 127 -4.25 8.53 -16.64
C GLU A 127 -4.34 9.99 -16.17
N GLN A 128 -5.08 10.29 -15.10
CA GLN A 128 -5.11 11.64 -14.52
C GLN A 128 -3.74 12.07 -14.02
N LEU A 129 -3.00 11.17 -13.36
CA LEU A 129 -1.62 11.43 -12.93
C LEU A 129 -0.72 11.77 -14.12
N ARG A 130 -0.85 11.05 -15.24
CA ARG A 130 -0.10 11.34 -16.48
C ARG A 130 -0.46 12.71 -17.06
N ILE A 131 -1.74 13.07 -17.08
CA ILE A 131 -2.21 14.39 -17.53
C ILE A 131 -1.65 15.51 -16.64
N MET A 132 -1.48 15.25 -15.34
CA MET A 132 -0.86 16.17 -14.38
C MET A 132 0.67 16.27 -14.54
N GLY A 133 1.27 15.51 -15.45
CA GLY A 133 2.69 15.54 -15.76
C GLY A 133 3.55 14.52 -15.01
N TYR A 134 2.93 13.55 -14.33
CA TYR A 134 3.68 12.46 -13.69
C TYR A 134 3.80 11.26 -14.66
N PRO A 135 5.01 10.87 -15.07
CA PRO A 135 5.20 9.79 -16.04
C PRO A 135 5.00 8.41 -15.36
N ILE A 136 3.76 8.03 -15.15
CA ILE A 136 3.40 6.74 -14.54
C ILE A 136 3.76 5.60 -15.48
N GLY A 137 4.67 4.73 -15.05
CA GLY A 137 5.15 3.57 -15.79
C GLY A 137 4.54 2.25 -15.34
N GLU A 138 4.21 2.14 -14.06
CA GLU A 138 3.73 0.90 -13.46
C GLU A 138 2.64 1.18 -12.43
N ILE A 139 1.70 0.24 -12.31
CA ILE A 139 0.67 0.25 -11.27
C ILE A 139 0.74 -1.11 -10.56
N PHE A 140 0.74 -1.06 -9.24
CA PHE A 140 0.68 -2.22 -8.38
C PHE A 140 -0.58 -2.16 -7.52
N ALA A 141 -1.21 -3.31 -7.26
CA ALA A 141 -2.31 -3.42 -6.30
C ALA A 141 -2.22 -4.76 -5.56
N GLY A 142 -2.18 -4.72 -4.25
CA GLY A 142 -2.04 -5.93 -3.45
C GLY A 142 -2.21 -5.70 -1.95
N PRO A 143 -2.46 -6.78 -1.19
CA PRO A 143 -2.51 -6.73 0.26
C PRO A 143 -1.13 -6.46 0.85
N CYS A 144 -1.08 -5.77 1.99
CA CYS A 144 0.13 -5.67 2.77
C CYS A 144 0.50 -7.03 3.39
N ASN A 145 1.79 -7.30 3.40
CA ASN A 145 2.39 -8.40 4.12
C ASN A 145 2.92 -7.88 5.46
N TYR A 146 2.50 -8.49 6.56
CA TYR A 146 2.89 -8.07 7.90
C TYR A 146 4.06 -8.91 8.39
N ALA A 147 5.22 -8.29 8.46
CA ALA A 147 6.46 -8.96 8.83
C ALA A 147 7.42 -7.98 9.51
N GLN A 148 8.39 -8.54 10.23
CA GLN A 148 9.45 -7.73 10.79
C GLN A 148 10.26 -7.05 9.68
N LYS A 149 10.37 -5.73 9.73
CA LYS A 149 11.07 -4.92 8.72
C LYS A 149 12.59 -4.95 8.84
N ARG A 150 13.14 -5.47 9.93
CA ARG A 150 14.59 -5.66 10.11
C ARG A 150 14.94 -7.12 9.96
N ARG A 151 15.92 -7.42 9.12
CA ARG A 151 16.38 -8.79 8.82
C ARG A 151 17.89 -8.85 8.84
N SER A 152 18.42 -9.92 9.42
CA SER A 152 19.84 -10.28 9.29
C SER A 152 20.08 -11.01 7.97
N ILE A 153 21.10 -10.58 7.26
CA ILE A 153 21.55 -11.20 6.01
C ILE A 153 23.01 -11.60 6.17
N ASN A 154 23.25 -12.90 6.15
CA ASN A 154 24.61 -13.41 6.13
C ASN A 154 25.16 -13.26 4.72
N MET A 155 26.14 -12.36 4.59
CA MET A 155 26.73 -12.00 3.31
C MET A 155 27.78 -13.01 2.95
N ARG A 156 27.59 -13.69 1.82
CA ARG A 156 28.63 -14.56 1.25
C ARG A 156 29.33 -13.81 0.12
N PRO A 157 30.67 -13.73 0.16
CA PRO A 157 31.39 -13.12 -0.95
C PRO A 157 31.14 -13.91 -2.23
N ASN A 158 31.08 -13.18 -3.34
CA ASN A 158 31.18 -13.81 -4.65
C ASN A 158 32.58 -14.43 -4.82
N ASN A 159 32.82 -15.09 -5.94
CA ASN A 159 34.12 -15.72 -6.25
C ASN A 159 35.31 -14.73 -6.28
N TYR A 160 35.05 -13.42 -6.24
CA TYR A 160 36.04 -12.34 -6.22
C TYR A 160 36.18 -11.70 -4.82
N GLY A 161 35.49 -12.20 -3.81
CA GLY A 161 35.52 -11.63 -2.46
C GLY A 161 34.69 -10.36 -2.29
N GLU A 162 33.90 -9.97 -3.29
CA GLU A 162 33.03 -8.80 -3.26
C GLU A 162 31.61 -9.16 -2.83
N VAL A 163 31.01 -8.29 -2.05
CA VAL A 163 29.58 -8.37 -1.69
C VAL A 163 28.86 -7.23 -2.37
N ARG A 164 27.88 -7.55 -3.21
CA ARG A 164 27.06 -6.56 -3.90
C ARG A 164 25.73 -6.39 -3.21
N ILE A 165 25.46 -5.20 -2.71
CA ILE A 165 24.18 -4.84 -2.08
C ILE A 165 23.02 -5.05 -3.07
N GLU A 166 23.25 -4.81 -4.37
CA GLU A 166 22.26 -5.00 -5.43
C GLU A 166 21.78 -6.46 -5.53
N GLU A 167 22.66 -7.43 -5.30
CA GLU A 167 22.30 -8.85 -5.29
C GLU A 167 21.41 -9.18 -4.09
N VAL A 168 21.65 -8.54 -2.95
CA VAL A 168 20.84 -8.68 -1.74
C VAL A 168 19.45 -8.08 -1.94
N LEU A 169 19.39 -6.89 -2.52
CA LEU A 169 18.12 -6.20 -2.82
C LEU A 169 17.36 -6.91 -3.95
N GLY A 170 18.06 -7.48 -4.93
CA GLY A 170 17.46 -8.23 -6.04
C GLY A 170 16.81 -9.55 -5.62
N THR A 171 17.21 -10.12 -4.46
CA THR A 171 16.53 -11.31 -3.91
C THR A 171 15.19 -10.98 -3.23
N MET A 172 14.95 -9.70 -2.96
CA MET A 172 13.68 -9.22 -2.45
C MET A 172 12.88 -8.73 -3.65
N GLY A 173 11.80 -9.41 -3.99
CA GLY A 173 10.91 -8.93 -5.04
C GLY A 173 10.54 -7.46 -4.74
N GLN A 174 10.59 -6.59 -5.75
CA GLN A 174 10.29 -5.16 -5.59
C GLN A 174 8.95 -4.95 -4.89
N GLU A 175 7.98 -5.80 -5.17
CA GLU A 175 6.65 -5.80 -4.58
C GLU A 175 6.69 -5.91 -3.04
N ALA A 176 7.53 -6.79 -2.50
CA ALA A 176 7.67 -6.96 -1.05
C ALA A 176 8.16 -5.68 -0.36
N LEU A 177 8.97 -4.87 -1.05
CA LEU A 177 9.49 -3.60 -0.52
C LEU A 177 8.41 -2.53 -0.34
N TYR A 178 7.30 -2.59 -1.07
CA TYR A 178 6.26 -1.58 -1.01
C TYR A 178 5.03 -2.01 -0.20
N THR A 179 4.88 -3.30 0.03
CA THR A 179 3.72 -3.87 0.71
C THR A 179 4.01 -4.46 2.08
N THR A 180 5.28 -4.50 2.52
CA THR A 180 5.58 -5.00 3.86
C THR A 180 5.33 -3.90 4.89
N LYS A 181 4.52 -4.22 5.89
CA LYS A 181 4.27 -3.42 7.08
C LYS A 181 4.73 -4.16 8.33
N ASP A 182 5.03 -3.44 9.40
CA ASP A 182 5.31 -4.10 10.67
C ASP A 182 4.08 -4.86 11.15
N PHE A 183 4.31 -6.02 11.80
CA PHE A 183 3.23 -6.90 12.25
C PHE A 183 2.26 -6.22 13.24
N TRP A 184 2.68 -5.16 13.93
CA TRP A 184 1.82 -4.36 14.80
C TRP A 184 0.62 -3.72 14.08
N TYR A 185 0.72 -3.58 12.76
CA TYR A 185 -0.35 -3.04 11.91
C TYR A 185 -1.19 -4.12 11.24
N ALA A 186 -1.01 -5.40 11.60
CA ALA A 186 -1.70 -6.53 10.93
C ALA A 186 -3.23 -6.42 10.97
N GLU A 187 -3.76 -5.81 12.03
CA GLU A 187 -5.19 -5.60 12.18
C GLU A 187 -5.79 -4.63 11.15
N GLU A 188 -4.98 -3.81 10.49
CA GLU A 188 -5.46 -2.88 9.47
C GLU A 188 -5.93 -3.60 8.20
N HIS A 189 -5.49 -4.85 7.99
CA HIS A 189 -5.79 -5.62 6.78
C HIS A 189 -5.61 -4.79 5.52
N GLU A 190 -4.52 -3.99 5.50
CA GLU A 190 -4.30 -2.97 4.49
C GLU A 190 -4.12 -3.58 3.10
N TYR A 191 -4.73 -2.94 2.13
CA TYR A 191 -4.57 -3.20 0.71
C TYR A 191 -4.06 -1.92 0.04
N ARG A 192 -2.95 -1.98 -0.67
CA ARG A 192 -2.32 -0.83 -1.32
C ARG A 192 -2.55 -0.87 -2.80
N ILE A 193 -2.92 0.29 -3.32
CA ILE A 193 -2.90 0.59 -4.73
C ILE A 193 -1.83 1.66 -4.93
N MET A 194 -0.86 1.40 -5.81
CA MET A 194 0.32 2.24 -5.98
C MET A 194 0.54 2.54 -7.45
N TRP A 195 0.92 3.78 -7.74
CA TRP A 195 1.32 4.23 -9.06
C TRP A 195 2.76 4.70 -9.00
N PHE A 196 3.62 4.06 -9.77
CA PHE A 196 5.04 4.38 -9.81
C PHE A 196 5.33 5.31 -10.96
N SER A 197 5.90 6.45 -10.63
CA SER A 197 6.43 7.41 -11.59
C SER A 197 7.91 7.09 -11.90
N ASN A 198 8.36 7.42 -13.12
CA ASN A 198 9.78 7.38 -13.44
C ASN A 198 10.57 8.54 -12.81
N GLU A 199 9.87 9.46 -12.14
CA GLU A 199 10.42 10.62 -11.46
C GLU A 199 9.94 10.66 -10.01
N LYS A 200 10.57 11.50 -9.19
CA LYS A 200 10.14 11.74 -7.82
C LYS A 200 8.75 12.36 -7.78
N VAL A 201 7.93 11.86 -6.88
CA VAL A 201 6.59 12.40 -6.63
C VAL A 201 6.64 13.55 -5.60
N PRO A 202 5.60 14.39 -5.53
CA PRO A 202 5.51 15.46 -4.54
C PRO A 202 5.53 14.90 -3.12
N LYS A 203 5.94 15.74 -2.18
CA LYS A 203 5.92 15.38 -0.76
C LYS A 203 4.54 15.44 -0.15
N ASP A 204 3.61 16.17 -0.77
CA ASP A 204 2.24 16.34 -0.30
C ASP A 204 1.27 15.52 -1.15
N PRO A 205 0.13 15.12 -0.58
CA PRO A 205 -0.91 14.43 -1.33
C PRO A 205 -1.43 15.30 -2.47
N ILE A 206 -1.96 14.65 -3.47
CA ILE A 206 -2.63 15.33 -4.59
C ILE A 206 -4.09 14.93 -4.67
N ILE A 207 -4.91 15.78 -5.28
CA ILE A 207 -6.30 15.48 -5.58
C ILE A 207 -6.41 15.13 -7.07
N VAL A 208 -6.98 13.98 -7.34
CA VAL A 208 -7.39 13.57 -8.70
C VAL A 208 -8.90 13.53 -8.79
N THR A 209 -9.43 13.59 -10.01
CA THR A 209 -10.89 13.53 -10.24
C THR A 209 -11.19 12.37 -11.19
N VAL A 210 -12.06 11.46 -10.76
CA VAL A 210 -12.61 10.38 -11.60
C VAL A 210 -13.99 10.77 -12.12
N LYS A 211 -14.36 10.27 -13.31
CA LYS A 211 -15.53 10.76 -14.05
C LYS A 211 -16.86 10.24 -13.53
N ASP A 212 -16.89 9.02 -13.04
CA ASP A 212 -18.13 8.34 -12.61
C ASP A 212 -17.90 7.64 -11.27
N PRO A 213 -17.84 8.43 -10.16
CA PRO A 213 -17.49 7.90 -8.85
C PRO A 213 -18.47 6.86 -8.32
N SER A 214 -19.76 7.00 -8.61
CA SER A 214 -20.81 6.07 -8.17
C SER A 214 -20.66 4.67 -8.76
N ARG A 215 -19.97 4.57 -9.90
CA ARG A 215 -19.60 3.30 -10.50
C ARG A 215 -18.55 2.55 -9.69
N TYR A 216 -17.70 3.27 -8.99
CA TYR A 216 -16.54 2.71 -8.30
C TYR A 216 -16.82 2.39 -6.85
N GLY A 217 -17.77 3.06 -6.24
CA GLY A 217 -18.06 2.80 -4.84
C GLY A 217 -19.31 3.46 -4.31
N CYS A 218 -19.61 3.15 -3.07
CA CYS A 218 -20.72 3.73 -2.32
C CYS A 218 -20.34 3.92 -0.85
N LYS A 219 -21.07 4.78 -0.16
CA LYS A 219 -20.93 5.01 1.28
C LYS A 219 -21.65 3.90 2.03
N VAL A 220 -20.95 3.23 2.93
CA VAL A 220 -21.49 2.18 3.77
C VAL A 220 -21.14 2.44 5.24
N PRO A 221 -21.94 1.96 6.21
CA PRO A 221 -21.59 2.06 7.62
C PRO A 221 -20.27 1.34 7.91
N ALA A 222 -19.41 1.94 8.71
CA ALA A 222 -18.26 1.24 9.26
C ALA A 222 -18.72 0.26 10.35
N ILE A 223 -18.13 -0.91 10.42
CA ILE A 223 -18.42 -1.90 11.47
C ILE A 223 -17.48 -1.62 12.64
N GLU A 224 -18.03 -1.30 13.80
CA GLU A 224 -17.23 -1.22 15.02
C GLU A 224 -16.77 -2.62 15.44
N ARG A 225 -15.48 -2.77 15.68
CA ARG A 225 -14.96 -4.01 16.26
C ARG A 225 -15.25 -4.01 17.75
N THR A 226 -16.25 -4.76 18.18
CA THR A 226 -16.43 -5.09 19.59
C THR A 226 -15.29 -6.04 19.98
N TYR A 227 -14.34 -5.55 20.76
CA TYR A 227 -13.41 -6.42 21.47
C TYR A 227 -14.24 -7.17 22.54
N GLU A 228 -14.77 -8.31 22.21
CA GLU A 228 -15.07 -9.30 23.25
C GLU A 228 -13.72 -9.61 23.89
N GLN A 229 -13.61 -9.24 25.15
CA GLN A 229 -12.47 -9.54 25.98
C GLN A 229 -12.19 -11.03 25.85
N ALA A 230 -11.06 -11.36 25.22
CA ALA A 230 -10.46 -12.67 25.38
C ALA A 230 -9.97 -12.74 26.83
N SER A 231 -10.92 -12.98 27.73
CA SER A 231 -10.67 -13.45 29.08
C SER A 231 -10.76 -14.96 29.00
N GLU A 232 -9.59 -15.60 28.84
CA GLU A 232 -9.18 -16.82 29.56
C GLU A 232 -7.80 -17.27 29.08
#